data_6fab0e6b4d41199270d5e6344c1c44d6
#
_entry.id   6fab0e6b4d41199270d5e6344c1c44d6
#
_cell.length_a   1.000
_cell.length_b   1.000
_cell.length_c   1.000
_cell.angle_alpha   90.00
_cell.angle_beta   90.00
_cell.angle_gamma   90.00
#
_symmetry.space_group_name_H-M   'P 1'
#
loop_
_entity.id
_entity.type
_entity.pdbx_description
1 polymer ?
#
loop_
_entity_poly.entity_id
_entity_poly.type
_entity_poly.pdbx_seq_one_letter_code
_entity_poly.pdbx_strand_id
1 'polypeptide(L)'
;MAYFWTESQAMKRLSIFWVIMGMAGCLAQAQSEIFSPMKDAIKVNDAAALVKSFASSVDINLEGNINTYSKAQSEFVLKDFFKKHPATDFSIVHMGSSKGGLQFSIGRYLSGSDSYNVLIRLRQVGSEYLVHEISFVKE
;
A
#
# COMPACT_ATOMS: atom_id res chain seq x y z
N MET A 1 45.14 -12.27 30.74
CA MET A 1 43.84 -12.97 30.93
C MET A 1 42.66 -12.03 31.03
N ALA A 2 42.76 -10.85 31.61
CA ALA A 2 41.67 -9.89 31.67
C ALA A 2 41.21 -9.32 30.31
N TYR A 3 42.06 -9.28 29.32
CA TYR A 3 41.76 -8.78 27.97
C TYR A 3 40.93 -9.72 27.12
N PHE A 4 40.94 -11.01 27.38
CA PHE A 4 40.16 -12.02 26.63
C PHE A 4 38.68 -11.93 26.89
N TRP A 5 38.28 -11.48 28.05
CA TRP A 5 36.86 -11.35 28.44
C TRP A 5 36.18 -10.09 27.87
N THR A 6 36.96 -9.03 27.65
CA THR A 6 36.44 -7.77 27.12
C THR A 6 36.13 -7.85 25.61
N GLU A 7 36.90 -8.58 24.84
CA GLU A 7 36.66 -8.75 23.40
C GLU A 7 35.45 -9.62 23.12
N SER A 8 35.26 -10.67 23.91
CA SER A 8 34.07 -11.55 23.77
C SER A 8 32.75 -10.82 24.06
N GLN A 9 32.75 -9.90 25.00
CA GLN A 9 31.57 -9.08 25.33
C GLN A 9 31.28 -8.03 24.26
N ALA A 10 32.29 -7.43 23.68
CA ALA A 10 32.13 -6.45 22.61
C ALA A 10 31.58 -7.09 21.34
N MET A 11 32.03 -8.29 20.96
CA MET A 11 31.49 -9.02 19.79
C MET A 11 30.05 -9.47 19.97
N LYS A 12 29.66 -9.88 21.17
CA LYS A 12 28.26 -10.25 21.46
C LYS A 12 27.31 -9.05 21.35
N ARG A 13 27.75 -7.88 21.78
CA ARG A 13 26.95 -6.64 21.65
C ARG A 13 26.84 -6.18 20.21
N LEU A 14 27.89 -6.33 19.42
CA LEU A 14 27.84 -6.01 17.99
C LEU A 14 26.89 -6.94 17.22
N SER A 15 26.91 -8.25 17.52
CA SER A 15 26.05 -9.24 16.88
C SER A 15 24.56 -8.97 17.12
N ILE A 16 24.19 -8.55 18.33
CA ILE A 16 22.82 -8.20 18.68
C ILE A 16 22.36 -6.94 17.93
N PHE A 17 23.25 -5.96 17.76
CA PHE A 17 22.95 -4.73 17.03
C PHE A 17 22.64 -4.98 15.55
N TRP A 18 23.40 -5.87 14.91
CA TRP A 18 23.18 -6.26 13.51
C TRP A 18 21.86 -7.03 13.30
N VAL A 19 21.49 -7.87 14.26
CA VAL A 19 20.23 -8.63 14.20
C VAL A 19 19.01 -7.70 14.30
N ILE A 20 19.06 -6.68 15.15
CA ILE A 20 17.95 -5.70 15.30
C ILE A 20 17.82 -4.85 14.04
N MET A 21 18.92 -4.46 13.41
CA MET A 21 18.91 -3.68 12.18
C MET A 21 18.40 -4.49 10.98
N GLY A 22 18.65 -5.80 10.95
CA GLY A 22 18.12 -6.71 9.92
C GLY A 22 16.61 -6.89 9.99
N MET A 23 16.00 -6.88 11.17
CA MET A 23 14.55 -7.03 11.34
C MET A 23 13.76 -5.80 10.87
N ALA A 24 14.29 -4.60 11.04
CA ALA A 24 13.63 -3.37 10.58
C ALA A 24 13.51 -3.31 9.05
N GLY A 25 14.49 -3.82 8.31
CA GLY A 25 14.46 -3.90 6.85
C GLY A 25 13.40 -4.87 6.31
N CYS A 26 13.15 -5.96 7.04
CA CYS A 26 12.17 -6.98 6.63
C CYS A 26 10.73 -6.49 6.73
N LEU A 27 10.39 -5.66 7.71
CA LEU A 27 9.05 -5.09 7.90
C LEU A 27 8.68 -4.08 6.80
N ALA A 28 9.63 -3.23 6.37
CA ALA A 28 9.41 -2.26 5.30
C ALA A 28 9.19 -2.96 3.94
N GLN A 29 9.88 -4.05 3.66
CA GLN A 29 9.68 -4.85 2.44
C GLN A 29 8.32 -5.56 2.44
N ALA A 30 7.86 -6.07 3.59
CA ALA A 30 6.55 -6.72 3.70
C ALA A 30 5.40 -5.75 3.41
N GLN A 31 5.46 -4.49 3.87
CA GLN A 31 4.47 -3.46 3.56
C GLN A 31 4.47 -3.10 2.08
N SER A 32 5.64 -2.97 1.47
CA SER A 32 5.77 -2.69 0.04
C SER A 32 5.15 -3.80 -0.82
N GLU A 33 5.34 -5.06 -0.46
CA GLU A 33 4.79 -6.22 -1.18
C GLU A 33 3.26 -6.27 -1.13
N ILE A 34 2.63 -5.88 -0.03
CA ILE A 34 1.17 -5.86 0.13
C ILE A 34 0.52 -4.93 -0.89
N PHE A 35 1.11 -3.75 -1.14
CA PHE A 35 0.59 -2.75 -2.06
C PHE A 35 1.05 -2.91 -3.50
N SER A 36 2.04 -3.74 -3.76
CA SER A 36 2.66 -3.90 -5.08
C SER A 36 1.67 -4.30 -6.18
N PRO A 37 0.76 -5.28 -5.99
CA PRO A 37 -0.22 -5.62 -7.02
C PRO A 37 -1.15 -4.47 -7.38
N MET A 38 -1.56 -3.68 -6.40
CA MET A 38 -2.44 -2.52 -6.59
C MET A 38 -1.71 -1.40 -7.32
N LYS A 39 -0.47 -1.12 -6.93
CA LYS A 39 0.38 -0.15 -7.59
C LYS A 39 0.57 -0.48 -9.07
N ASP A 40 0.91 -1.72 -9.38
CA ASP A 40 1.14 -2.16 -10.75
C ASP A 40 -0.14 -2.07 -11.59
N ALA A 41 -1.28 -2.47 -11.04
CA ALA A 41 -2.57 -2.40 -11.71
C ALA A 41 -2.98 -0.93 -12.02
N ILE A 42 -2.82 -0.03 -11.06
CA ILE A 42 -3.12 1.40 -11.24
C ILE A 42 -2.22 2.01 -12.31
N LYS A 43 -0.95 1.68 -12.30
CA LYS A 43 0.05 2.20 -13.25
C LYS A 43 -0.30 1.93 -14.71
N VAL A 44 -0.92 0.79 -14.98
CA VAL A 44 -1.30 0.35 -16.32
C VAL A 44 -2.81 0.48 -16.60
N ASN A 45 -3.55 1.17 -15.73
CA ASN A 45 -5.00 1.39 -15.87
C ASN A 45 -5.81 0.09 -15.94
N ASP A 46 -5.38 -0.94 -15.21
CA ASP A 46 -6.04 -2.24 -15.18
C ASP A 46 -6.99 -2.35 -13.97
N ALA A 47 -8.24 -1.95 -14.17
CA ALA A 47 -9.27 -2.02 -13.13
C ALA A 47 -9.58 -3.46 -12.73
N ALA A 48 -9.58 -4.39 -13.67
CA ALA A 48 -9.84 -5.81 -13.40
C ALA A 48 -8.78 -6.42 -12.47
N ALA A 49 -7.50 -6.10 -12.70
CA ALA A 49 -6.42 -6.54 -11.82
C ALA A 49 -6.48 -5.87 -10.44
N LEU A 50 -6.83 -4.58 -10.40
CA LEU A 50 -6.93 -3.81 -9.15
C LEU A 50 -8.00 -4.40 -8.22
N VAL A 51 -9.20 -4.71 -8.74
CA VAL A 51 -10.31 -5.22 -7.92
C VAL A 51 -10.11 -6.65 -7.41
N LYS A 52 -9.13 -7.37 -7.91
CA LYS A 52 -8.76 -8.69 -7.34
C LYS A 52 -8.35 -8.58 -5.88
N SER A 53 -7.82 -7.44 -5.47
CA SER A 53 -7.43 -7.16 -4.08
C SER A 53 -8.55 -6.52 -3.25
N PHE A 54 -9.75 -6.34 -3.80
CA PHE A 54 -10.86 -5.69 -3.13
C PHE A 54 -11.65 -6.64 -2.23
N ALA A 55 -12.18 -6.09 -1.15
CA ALA A 55 -13.20 -6.75 -0.35
C ALA A 55 -14.51 -6.88 -1.14
N SER A 56 -15.46 -7.65 -0.63
CA SER A 56 -16.79 -7.80 -1.24
C SER A 56 -17.57 -6.49 -1.33
N SER A 57 -17.29 -5.56 -0.42
CA SER A 57 -17.85 -4.21 -0.37
C SER A 57 -16.73 -3.20 -0.14
N VAL A 58 -16.67 -2.16 -0.94
CA VAL A 58 -15.58 -1.17 -0.93
C VAL A 58 -16.15 0.24 -1.03
N ASP A 59 -15.63 1.14 -0.23
CA ASP A 59 -15.91 2.56 -0.34
C ASP A 59 -14.96 3.19 -1.36
N ILE A 60 -15.53 3.80 -2.39
CA ILE A 60 -14.78 4.49 -3.43
C ILE A 60 -15.11 5.98 -3.37
N ASN A 61 -14.08 6.79 -3.20
CA ASN A 61 -14.18 8.24 -3.26
C ASN A 61 -13.54 8.74 -4.56
N LEU A 62 -14.35 9.29 -5.43
CA LEU A 62 -13.88 9.93 -6.67
C LEU A 62 -14.18 11.43 -6.58
N GLU A 63 -13.13 12.21 -6.38
CA GLU A 63 -13.21 13.69 -6.34
C GLU A 63 -14.24 14.23 -5.33
N GLY A 64 -14.34 13.58 -4.17
CA GLY A 64 -15.25 13.96 -3.09
C GLY A 64 -16.59 13.21 -3.08
N ASN A 65 -16.92 12.46 -4.14
CA ASN A 65 -18.13 11.63 -4.20
C ASN A 65 -17.81 10.24 -3.63
N ILE A 66 -18.32 9.97 -2.43
CA ILE A 66 -18.08 8.71 -1.72
C ILE A 66 -19.30 7.81 -1.87
N ASN A 67 -19.10 6.62 -2.40
CA ASN A 67 -20.14 5.61 -2.52
C ASN A 67 -19.59 4.23 -2.19
N THR A 68 -20.43 3.36 -1.66
CA THR A 68 -20.10 1.98 -1.39
C THR A 68 -20.54 1.11 -2.57
N TYR A 69 -19.61 0.32 -3.08
CA TYR A 69 -19.84 -0.57 -4.22
C TYR A 69 -19.50 -2.01 -3.88
N SER A 70 -20.16 -2.95 -4.56
CA SER A 70 -19.69 -4.33 -4.57
C SER A 70 -18.37 -4.45 -5.35
N LYS A 71 -17.64 -5.54 -5.16
CA LYS A 71 -16.41 -5.81 -5.91
C LYS A 71 -16.62 -5.72 -7.42
N ALA A 72 -17.70 -6.31 -7.94
CA ALA A 72 -18.03 -6.29 -9.36
C ALA A 72 -18.36 -4.87 -9.87
N GLN A 73 -19.15 -4.11 -9.12
CA GLN A 73 -19.46 -2.71 -9.45
C GLN A 73 -18.21 -1.81 -9.40
N SER A 74 -17.31 -2.07 -8.47
CA SER A 74 -16.04 -1.33 -8.34
C SER A 74 -15.19 -1.40 -9.60
N GLU A 75 -15.19 -2.54 -10.27
CA GLU A 75 -14.45 -2.71 -11.53
C GLU A 75 -14.98 -1.73 -12.61
N PHE A 76 -16.29 -1.64 -12.78
CA PHE A 76 -16.89 -0.72 -13.76
C PHE A 76 -16.63 0.74 -13.41
N VAL A 77 -16.75 1.10 -12.15
CA VAL A 77 -16.53 2.47 -11.67
C VAL A 77 -15.07 2.90 -11.90
N LEU A 78 -14.13 2.05 -11.56
CA LEU A 78 -12.70 2.35 -11.72
C LEU A 78 -12.27 2.29 -13.18
N LYS A 79 -12.83 1.37 -13.97
CA LYS A 79 -12.58 1.32 -15.42
C LYS A 79 -13.02 2.62 -16.09
N ASP A 80 -14.19 3.17 -15.74
CA ASP A 80 -14.66 4.45 -16.23
C ASP A 80 -13.76 5.61 -15.81
N PHE A 81 -13.32 5.62 -14.55
CA PHE A 81 -12.39 6.62 -14.04
C PHE A 81 -11.05 6.59 -14.81
N PHE A 82 -10.46 5.41 -15.01
CA PHE A 82 -9.20 5.26 -15.74
C PHE A 82 -9.34 5.61 -17.22
N LYS A 83 -10.52 5.44 -17.79
CA LYS A 83 -10.82 5.83 -19.18
C LYS A 83 -10.86 7.34 -19.33
N LYS A 84 -11.46 8.05 -18.37
CA LYS A 84 -11.57 9.51 -18.37
C LYS A 84 -10.27 10.20 -17.94
N HIS A 85 -9.55 9.59 -17.00
CA HIS A 85 -8.33 10.13 -16.41
C HIS A 85 -7.23 9.06 -16.39
N PRO A 86 -6.70 8.65 -17.56
CA PRO A 86 -5.72 7.57 -17.62
C PRO A 86 -4.43 7.95 -16.90
N ALA A 87 -3.89 7.01 -16.14
CA ALA A 87 -2.62 7.19 -15.44
C ALA A 87 -1.48 7.31 -16.44
N THR A 88 -0.71 8.39 -16.34
CA THR A 88 0.59 8.52 -17.00
C THR A 88 1.71 8.08 -16.08
N ASP A 89 1.49 8.17 -14.77
CA ASP A 89 2.36 7.60 -13.74
C ASP A 89 1.59 7.42 -12.43
N PHE A 90 2.06 6.50 -11.60
CA PHE A 90 1.59 6.29 -10.24
C PHE A 90 2.74 5.85 -9.34
N SER A 91 2.89 6.50 -8.20
CA SER A 91 3.88 6.15 -7.20
C SER A 91 3.28 6.20 -5.80
N ILE A 92 3.72 5.28 -4.94
CA ILE A 92 3.38 5.30 -3.52
C ILE A 92 4.41 6.16 -2.81
N VAL A 93 3.95 7.19 -2.10
CA VAL A 93 4.80 8.17 -1.41
C VAL A 93 4.86 7.94 0.09
N HIS A 94 3.86 7.26 0.66
CA HIS A 94 3.81 6.95 2.09
C HIS A 94 3.03 5.66 2.33
N MET A 95 3.49 4.87 3.28
CA MET A 95 2.81 3.66 3.77
C MET A 95 2.82 3.65 5.28
N GLY A 96 1.79 3.11 5.88
CA GLY A 96 1.70 3.00 7.32
C GLY A 96 0.72 1.93 7.76
N SER A 97 0.69 1.70 9.05
CA SER A 97 -0.26 0.80 9.69
C SER A 97 -0.92 1.49 10.86
N SER A 98 -2.16 1.12 11.13
CA SER A 98 -2.90 1.57 12.29
C SER A 98 -3.41 0.37 13.10
N LYS A 99 -4.02 0.64 14.25
CA LYS A 99 -4.51 -0.40 15.16
C LYS A 99 -5.55 -1.29 14.47
N GLY A 100 -5.57 -2.59 14.84
CA GLY A 100 -6.57 -3.52 14.36
C GLY A 100 -6.29 -4.14 12.99
N GLY A 101 -5.04 -4.22 12.56
CA GLY A 101 -4.65 -4.85 11.30
C GLY A 101 -4.99 -4.01 10.07
N LEU A 102 -5.13 -2.70 10.24
CA LEU A 102 -5.34 -1.77 9.13
C LEU A 102 -3.99 -1.34 8.54
N GLN A 103 -3.89 -1.41 7.22
CA GLN A 103 -2.75 -0.91 6.44
C GLN A 103 -3.24 0.18 5.51
N PHE A 104 -2.42 1.20 5.28
CA PHE A 104 -2.76 2.24 4.32
C PHE A 104 -1.56 2.66 3.48
N SER A 105 -1.82 3.15 2.29
CA SER A 105 -0.84 3.83 1.46
C SER A 105 -1.41 5.13 0.91
N ILE A 106 -0.54 6.10 0.74
CA ILE A 106 -0.82 7.35 0.05
C ILE A 106 0.06 7.38 -1.18
N GLY A 107 -0.55 7.57 -2.33
CA GLY A 107 0.13 7.61 -3.61
C GLY A 107 -0.16 8.90 -4.37
N ARG A 108 0.65 9.14 -5.37
CA ARG A 108 0.48 10.22 -6.33
C ARG A 108 0.17 9.64 -7.70
N TYR A 109 -0.98 10.01 -8.21
CA TYR A 109 -1.49 9.58 -9.50
C TYR A 109 -1.44 10.76 -10.46
N LEU A 110 -0.73 10.60 -11.55
CA LEU A 110 -0.61 11.61 -12.58
C LEU A 110 -1.42 11.22 -13.81
N SER A 111 -2.24 12.14 -14.29
CA SER A 111 -3.03 11.97 -15.52
C SER A 111 -2.84 13.21 -16.38
N GLY A 112 -1.89 13.14 -17.33
CA GLY A 112 -1.52 14.32 -18.12
C GLY A 112 -0.97 15.44 -17.23
N SER A 113 -1.65 16.60 -17.23
CA SER A 113 -1.31 17.75 -16.38
C SER A 113 -2.00 17.69 -14.99
N ASP A 114 -2.92 16.75 -14.78
CA ASP A 114 -3.65 16.60 -13.53
C ASP A 114 -2.93 15.68 -12.55
N SER A 115 -3.05 15.99 -11.26
CA SER A 115 -2.46 15.21 -10.18
C SER A 115 -3.51 14.89 -9.14
N TYR A 116 -3.52 13.63 -8.67
CA TYR A 116 -4.44 13.13 -7.65
C TYR A 116 -3.69 12.53 -6.49
N ASN A 117 -4.18 12.77 -5.29
CA ASN A 117 -3.80 12.00 -4.12
C ASN A 117 -4.64 10.73 -4.06
N VAL A 118 -3.99 9.59 -3.93
CA VAL A 118 -4.66 8.29 -3.85
C VAL A 118 -4.42 7.68 -2.48
N LEU A 119 -5.50 7.45 -1.75
CA LEU A 119 -5.47 6.73 -0.47
C LEU A 119 -6.02 5.33 -0.69
N ILE A 120 -5.27 4.33 -0.26
CA ILE A 120 -5.71 2.93 -0.27
C ILE A 120 -5.65 2.42 1.16
N ARG A 121 -6.78 1.93 1.67
CA ARG A 121 -6.87 1.30 2.98
C ARG A 121 -7.16 -0.18 2.86
N LEU A 122 -6.34 -0.97 3.51
CA LEU A 122 -6.48 -2.41 3.58
C LEU A 122 -6.91 -2.84 4.96
N ARG A 123 -7.73 -3.88 5.01
CA ARG A 123 -8.07 -4.59 6.25
C ARG A 123 -7.67 -6.04 6.11
N GLN A 124 -7.11 -6.59 7.16
CA GLN A 124 -6.80 -8.01 7.21
C GLN A 124 -8.07 -8.83 7.39
N VAL A 125 -8.29 -9.78 6.48
CA VAL A 125 -9.39 -10.74 6.52
C VAL A 125 -8.79 -12.13 6.41
N GLY A 126 -8.73 -12.85 7.53
CA GLY A 126 -7.99 -14.11 7.60
C GLY A 126 -6.49 -13.87 7.40
N SER A 127 -5.90 -14.53 6.42
CA SER A 127 -4.48 -14.37 6.04
C SER A 127 -4.24 -13.33 4.95
N GLU A 128 -5.29 -12.70 4.43
CA GLU A 128 -5.21 -11.77 3.31
C GLU A 128 -5.48 -10.33 3.75
N TYR A 129 -4.90 -9.39 3.00
CA TYR A 129 -5.21 -7.97 3.11
C TYR A 129 -6.07 -7.56 1.92
N LEU A 130 -7.28 -7.05 2.20
CA LEU A 130 -8.23 -6.63 1.18
C LEU A 130 -8.48 -5.14 1.25
N VAL A 131 -8.63 -4.50 0.09
CA VAL A 131 -9.00 -3.08 -0.01
C VAL A 131 -10.44 -2.92 0.43
N HIS A 132 -10.68 -2.05 1.41
CA HIS A 132 -12.01 -1.67 1.84
C HIS A 132 -12.33 -0.20 1.55
N GLU A 133 -11.32 0.60 1.21
CA GLU A 133 -11.47 2.00 0.79
C GLU A 133 -10.38 2.37 -0.21
N ILE A 134 -10.78 3.06 -1.26
CA ILE A 134 -9.85 3.71 -2.20
C ILE A 134 -10.39 5.10 -2.55
N SER A 135 -9.51 6.08 -2.57
CA SER A 135 -9.85 7.49 -2.75
C SER A 135 -8.94 8.13 -3.78
N PHE A 136 -9.54 8.81 -4.75
CA PHE A 136 -8.82 9.63 -5.74
C PHE A 136 -9.32 11.07 -5.60
N VAL A 137 -8.48 11.93 -5.05
CA VAL A 137 -8.80 13.34 -4.83
C VAL A 137 -7.82 14.21 -5.60
N LYS A 138 -8.35 15.05 -6.49
CA LYS A 138 -7.55 15.97 -7.29
C LYS A 138 -6.87 17.01 -6.42
N GLU A 139 -5.59 17.25 -6.67
CA GLU A 139 -4.81 18.33 -6.03
C GLU A 139 -5.14 19.70 -6.60
#